data_bbdeb7680aef6b623a748dfc64086bc2
#
_entry.id   bbdeb7680aef6b623a748dfc64086bc2
#
_cell.length_a   1.000
_cell.length_b   1.000
_cell.length_c   1.000
_cell.angle_alpha   90.00
_cell.angle_beta   90.00
_cell.angle_gamma   90.00
#
_symmetry.space_group_name_H-M   'P 1'
#
loop_
_entity.id
_entity.type
_entity.pdbx_description
1 polymer ?
#
loop_
_entity_poly.entity_id
_entity_poly.type
_entity_poly.pdbx_seq_one_letter_code
_entity_poly.pdbx_strand_id
1 'polypeptide(L)'
;MSEAAHNDANKVRGCVSQVWLELGKSVNGAGEPVLHYRGDSDSHLVRGLLAIALALYSDRPARQILSCDALSFFRELGLEAHLTPQRSNGVRAMIERIRADAAAAVETA
;
A
#
# COMPACT_ATOMS: atom_id res chain seq x y z
N MET A 1 -13.71 2.20 0.38
CA MET A 1 -13.21 3.52 0.81
C MET A 1 -14.31 4.56 0.64
N SER A 2 -14.51 5.42 1.62
CA SER A 2 -15.53 6.46 1.54
C SER A 2 -15.19 7.52 0.49
N GLU A 3 -16.18 8.21 -0.03
CA GLU A 3 -15.98 9.31 -0.98
C GLU A 3 -15.11 10.42 -0.38
N ALA A 4 -15.32 10.75 0.89
CA ALA A 4 -14.54 11.77 1.60
C ALA A 4 -13.05 11.39 1.72
N ALA A 5 -12.71 10.09 1.72
CA ALA A 5 -11.33 9.62 1.78
C ALA A 5 -10.60 9.73 0.43
N HIS A 6 -11.30 10.00 -0.67
CA HIS A 6 -10.72 10.29 -1.99
C HIS A 6 -10.27 11.75 -2.03
N ASN A 7 -9.28 12.09 -1.25
CA ASN A 7 -8.76 13.45 -1.10
C ASN A 7 -7.27 13.52 -1.42
N ASP A 8 -6.73 14.73 -1.52
CA ASP A 8 -5.33 14.96 -1.90
C ASP A 8 -4.34 14.39 -0.89
N ALA A 9 -4.68 14.38 0.40
CA ALA A 9 -3.81 13.84 1.43
C ALA A 9 -3.61 12.33 1.27
N ASN A 10 -4.64 11.62 0.83
CA ASN A 10 -4.60 10.17 0.61
C ASN A 10 -4.16 9.80 -0.81
N LYS A 11 -4.07 10.76 -1.71
CA LYS A 11 -3.70 10.49 -3.11
C LYS A 11 -2.23 10.12 -3.22
N VAL A 12 -1.97 9.00 -3.90
CA VAL A 12 -0.61 8.54 -4.19
C VAL A 12 -0.09 9.23 -5.44
N ARG A 13 1.00 9.97 -5.31
CA ARG A 13 1.62 10.68 -6.42
C ARG A 13 2.46 9.76 -7.30
N GLY A 14 2.68 10.15 -8.56
CA GLY A 14 3.49 9.39 -9.51
C GLY A 14 2.74 8.28 -10.23
N CYS A 15 1.43 8.22 -10.10
CA CYS A 15 0.59 7.23 -10.78
C CYS A 15 -0.07 7.84 -12.02
N VAL A 16 -0.17 7.07 -13.10
CA VAL A 16 -0.95 7.44 -14.28
C VAL A 16 -2.44 7.40 -13.95
N SER A 17 -2.90 6.30 -13.34
CA SER A 17 -4.24 6.20 -12.78
C SER A 17 -4.28 6.88 -11.41
N GLN A 18 -5.45 7.38 -11.02
CA GLN A 18 -5.61 7.92 -9.68
C GLN A 18 -5.64 6.78 -8.66
N VAL A 19 -4.86 6.91 -7.61
CA VAL A 19 -4.76 5.94 -6.52
C VAL A 19 -4.83 6.69 -5.20
N TRP A 20 -5.63 6.19 -4.28
CA TRP A 20 -5.76 6.74 -2.92
C TRP A 20 -5.46 5.67 -1.90
N LEU A 21 -4.74 6.05 -0.83
CA LEU A 21 -4.47 5.22 0.35
C LEU A 21 -4.89 5.96 1.60
N GLU A 22 -5.74 5.33 2.39
CA GLU A 22 -6.13 5.81 3.71
C GLU A 22 -5.41 4.99 4.77
N LEU A 23 -4.71 5.66 5.67
CA LEU A 23 -3.94 5.01 6.74
C LEU A 23 -4.65 5.17 8.08
N GLY A 24 -4.87 4.03 8.76
CA GLY A 24 -5.25 3.99 10.16
C GLY A 24 -4.13 3.38 10.98
N LYS A 25 -4.01 3.76 12.23
CA LYS A 25 -2.97 3.27 13.14
C LYS A 25 -3.58 2.74 14.43
N SER A 26 -3.00 1.67 14.95
CA SER A 26 -3.30 1.13 16.28
C SER A 26 -2.03 0.59 16.92
N VAL A 27 -2.15 0.06 18.12
CA VAL A 27 -1.03 -0.54 18.85
C VAL A 27 -1.49 -1.93 19.28
N ASN A 28 -0.65 -2.95 19.05
CA ASN A 28 -0.96 -4.31 19.48
C ASN A 28 -0.61 -4.54 20.96
N GLY A 29 -0.84 -5.76 21.45
CA GLY A 29 -0.56 -6.12 22.84
C GLY A 29 0.91 -6.04 23.23
N ALA A 30 1.82 -6.05 22.27
CA ALA A 30 3.27 -5.89 22.50
C ALA A 30 3.74 -4.42 22.43
N GLY A 31 2.83 -3.47 22.25
CA GLY A 31 3.17 -2.05 22.13
C GLY A 31 3.70 -1.66 20.76
N GLU A 32 3.59 -2.53 19.77
CA GLU A 32 4.07 -2.25 18.41
C GLU A 32 3.03 -1.50 17.59
N PRO A 33 3.45 -0.51 16.77
CA PRO A 33 2.52 0.17 15.87
C PRO A 33 2.05 -0.78 14.78
N VAL A 34 0.73 -0.80 14.56
CA VAL A 34 0.07 -1.60 13.53
C VAL A 34 -0.57 -0.62 12.54
N LEU A 35 -0.32 -0.83 11.24
CA LEU A 35 -0.86 0.01 10.19
C LEU A 35 -2.03 -0.69 9.50
N HIS A 36 -3.10 0.06 9.30
CA HIS A 36 -4.32 -0.42 8.64
C HIS A 36 -4.56 0.44 7.40
N TYR A 37 -4.69 -0.20 6.25
CA TYR A 37 -4.84 0.52 4.99
C TYR A 37 -6.17 0.21 4.32
N ARG A 38 -6.74 1.22 3.70
CA ARG A 38 -7.77 1.09 2.68
C ARG A 38 -7.28 1.80 1.44
N GLY A 39 -7.59 1.25 0.28
CA GLY A 39 -7.13 1.81 -0.97
C GLY A 39 -8.19 1.76 -2.04
N ASP A 40 -8.08 2.67 -3.00
CA ASP A 40 -8.96 2.72 -4.16
C ASP A 40 -8.23 3.30 -5.37
N SER A 41 -8.78 3.04 -6.55
CA SER A 41 -8.26 3.58 -7.80
C SER A 41 -9.42 3.76 -8.79
N ASP A 42 -9.25 4.66 -9.74
CA ASP A 42 -10.17 4.82 -10.87
C ASP A 42 -9.95 3.76 -11.96
N SER A 43 -8.88 2.96 -11.88
CA SER A 43 -8.59 1.85 -12.77
C SER A 43 -8.96 0.52 -12.11
N HIS A 44 -9.78 -0.29 -12.75
CA HIS A 44 -10.16 -1.62 -12.23
C HIS A 44 -8.96 -2.55 -12.06
N LEU A 45 -8.03 -2.52 -13.01
CA LEU A 45 -6.83 -3.36 -12.93
C LEU A 45 -5.92 -2.93 -11.77
N VAL A 46 -5.68 -1.63 -11.64
CA VAL A 46 -4.87 -1.10 -10.53
C VAL A 46 -5.55 -1.40 -9.20
N ARG A 47 -6.88 -1.31 -9.14
CA ARG A 47 -7.64 -1.66 -7.94
C ARG A 47 -7.42 -3.13 -7.53
N GLY A 48 -7.35 -4.05 -8.51
CA GLY A 48 -7.05 -5.45 -8.24
C GLY A 48 -5.63 -5.67 -7.72
N LEU A 49 -4.65 -5.01 -8.33
CA LEU A 49 -3.25 -5.07 -7.87
C LEU A 49 -3.09 -4.45 -6.48
N LEU A 50 -3.77 -3.35 -6.23
CA LEU A 50 -3.83 -2.68 -4.94
C LEU A 50 -4.38 -3.62 -3.86
N ALA A 51 -5.47 -4.33 -4.14
CA ALA A 51 -6.07 -5.26 -3.19
C ALA A 51 -5.09 -6.36 -2.77
N ILE A 52 -4.30 -6.89 -3.70
CA ILE A 52 -3.27 -7.89 -3.40
C ILE A 52 -2.18 -7.30 -2.51
N ALA A 53 -1.69 -6.11 -2.84
CA ALA A 53 -0.67 -5.46 -2.03
C ALA A 53 -1.16 -5.15 -0.62
N LEU A 54 -2.40 -4.68 -0.49
CA LEU A 54 -2.99 -4.39 0.82
C LEU A 54 -3.21 -5.65 1.65
N ALA A 55 -3.51 -6.79 1.01
CA ALA A 55 -3.60 -8.06 1.72
C ALA A 55 -2.26 -8.46 2.36
N LEU A 56 -1.14 -8.05 1.76
CA LEU A 56 0.19 -8.31 2.29
C LEU A 56 0.60 -7.36 3.41
N TYR A 57 0.17 -6.10 3.33
CA TYR A 57 0.68 -5.04 4.19
C TYR A 57 -0.29 -4.55 5.26
N SER A 58 -1.60 -4.58 5.00
CA SER A 58 -2.56 -4.03 5.94
C SER A 58 -2.73 -4.91 7.17
N ASP A 59 -3.06 -4.30 8.30
CA ASP A 59 -3.32 -4.96 9.59
C ASP A 59 -2.10 -5.69 10.15
N ARG A 60 -0.89 -5.18 9.84
CA ARG A 60 0.37 -5.78 10.31
C ARG A 60 1.20 -4.77 11.08
N PRO A 61 2.05 -5.25 12.02
CA PRO A 61 3.04 -4.39 12.66
C PRO A 61 3.96 -3.75 11.61
N ALA A 62 4.32 -2.50 11.82
CA ALA A 62 5.13 -1.73 10.89
C ALA A 62 6.46 -2.43 10.54
N ARG A 63 7.10 -3.09 11.51
CA ARG A 63 8.35 -3.82 11.26
C ARG A 63 8.17 -4.98 10.28
N GLN A 64 7.01 -5.65 10.30
CA GLN A 64 6.71 -6.73 9.34
C GLN A 64 6.48 -6.18 7.94
N ILE A 65 5.90 -5.00 7.83
CA ILE A 65 5.73 -4.33 6.54
C ILE A 65 7.10 -4.08 5.89
N LEU A 66 8.07 -3.61 6.68
CA LEU A 66 9.41 -3.33 6.18
C LEU A 66 10.16 -4.59 5.72
N SER A 67 9.83 -5.75 6.26
CA SER A 67 10.45 -7.02 5.87
C SER A 67 9.73 -7.72 4.71
N CYS A 68 8.60 -7.20 4.25
CA CYS A 68 7.81 -7.82 3.19
C CYS A 68 8.16 -7.24 1.81
N ASP A 69 8.46 -8.11 0.84
CA ASP A 69 8.70 -7.72 -0.55
C ASP A 69 7.49 -8.07 -1.42
N ALA A 70 6.61 -7.09 -1.62
CA ALA A 70 5.40 -7.27 -2.40
C ALA A 70 5.68 -7.53 -3.88
N LEU A 71 6.73 -6.93 -4.44
CA LEU A 71 7.07 -7.12 -5.86
C LEU A 71 7.50 -8.57 -6.14
N SER A 72 8.24 -9.19 -5.23
CA SER A 72 8.57 -10.61 -5.33
C SER A 72 7.33 -11.48 -5.27
N PHE A 73 6.38 -11.12 -4.41
CA PHE A 73 5.11 -11.85 -4.31
C PHE A 73 4.30 -11.76 -5.60
N PHE A 74 4.23 -10.58 -6.21
CA PHE A 74 3.58 -10.42 -7.52
C PHE A 74 4.23 -11.30 -8.59
N ARG A 75 5.56 -11.43 -8.58
CA ARG A 75 6.29 -12.31 -9.49
C ARG A 75 5.91 -13.77 -9.28
N GLU A 76 5.87 -14.22 -8.04
CA GLU A 76 5.47 -15.58 -7.68
C GLU A 76 4.06 -15.93 -8.14
N LEU A 77 3.16 -14.94 -8.15
CA LEU A 77 1.79 -15.12 -8.65
C LEU A 77 1.69 -15.06 -10.17
N GLY A 78 2.79 -14.81 -10.88
CA GLY A 78 2.78 -14.69 -12.34
C GLY A 78 2.13 -13.41 -12.85
N LEU A 79 2.10 -12.35 -12.04
CA LEU A 79 1.44 -11.09 -12.39
C LEU A 79 2.35 -10.09 -13.10
N GLU A 80 3.59 -10.46 -13.43
CA GLU A 80 4.55 -9.56 -14.10
C GLU A 80 4.00 -8.99 -15.41
N ALA A 81 3.24 -9.80 -16.18
CA ALA A 81 2.65 -9.35 -17.42
C ALA A 81 1.67 -8.18 -17.24
N HIS A 82 1.11 -8.02 -16.04
CA HIS A 82 0.21 -6.94 -15.69
C HIS A 82 0.93 -5.72 -15.12
N LEU A 83 2.24 -5.84 -14.86
CA LEU A 83 3.09 -4.77 -14.34
C LEU A 83 3.82 -4.06 -15.48
N THR A 84 3.07 -3.56 -16.47
CA THR A 84 3.64 -2.72 -17.53
C THR A 84 4.25 -1.45 -16.89
N PRO A 85 5.17 -0.73 -17.58
CA PRO A 85 5.79 0.46 -16.99
C PRO A 85 4.79 1.47 -16.43
N GLN A 86 3.67 1.69 -17.11
CA GLN A 86 2.63 2.60 -16.66
C GLN A 86 1.92 2.13 -15.40
N ARG A 87 1.64 0.83 -15.30
CA ARG A 87 0.95 0.23 -14.14
C ARG A 87 1.89 0.01 -12.98
N SER A 88 3.12 -0.43 -13.25
CA SER A 88 4.10 -0.69 -12.21
C SER A 88 4.52 0.58 -11.48
N ASN A 89 4.52 1.73 -12.14
CA ASN A 89 4.80 3.01 -11.48
C ASN A 89 3.80 3.30 -10.37
N GLY A 90 2.50 3.07 -10.61
CA GLY A 90 1.47 3.26 -9.61
C GLY A 90 1.60 2.29 -8.43
N VAL A 91 1.82 1.02 -8.73
CA VAL A 91 2.00 -0.02 -7.71
C VAL A 91 3.26 0.26 -6.88
N ARG A 92 4.37 0.61 -7.53
CA ARG A 92 5.63 0.94 -6.83
C ARG A 92 5.48 2.18 -5.95
N ALA A 93 4.85 3.23 -6.45
CA ALA A 93 4.62 4.45 -5.68
C ALA A 93 3.79 4.18 -4.43
N MET A 94 2.77 3.33 -4.55
CA MET A 94 1.94 2.90 -3.43
C MET A 94 2.75 2.10 -2.41
N ILE A 95 3.54 1.13 -2.85
CA ILE A 95 4.38 0.31 -1.98
C ILE A 95 5.42 1.18 -1.26
N GLU A 96 6.06 2.11 -1.96
CA GLU A 96 7.02 3.03 -1.37
C GLU A 96 6.38 3.89 -0.29
N ARG A 97 5.16 4.37 -0.52
CA ARG A 97 4.43 5.16 0.48
C ARG A 97 4.10 4.32 1.72
N ILE A 98 3.64 3.09 1.54
CA ILE A 98 3.37 2.18 2.66
C ILE A 98 4.63 1.91 3.46
N ARG A 99 5.75 1.65 2.80
CA ARG A 99 7.02 1.41 3.47
C ARG A 99 7.55 2.64 4.18
N ALA A 100 7.37 3.83 3.60
CA ALA A 100 7.73 5.09 4.25
C ALA A 100 6.90 5.33 5.53
N ASP A 101 5.60 5.06 5.48
CA ASP A 101 4.72 5.15 6.64
C ASP A 101 5.16 4.17 7.73
N ALA A 102 5.55 2.95 7.34
CA ALA A 102 6.01 1.93 8.27
C ALA A 102 7.34 2.33 8.93
N ALA A 103 8.28 2.88 8.16
CA ALA A 103 9.56 3.37 8.68
C ALA A 103 9.35 4.50 9.69
N ALA A 104 8.47 5.45 9.38
CA ALA A 104 8.13 6.55 10.27
C ALA A 104 7.49 6.04 11.57
N ALA A 105 6.60 5.05 11.49
CA ALA A 105 5.95 4.46 12.65
C ALA A 105 6.94 3.74 13.56
N VAL A 106 7.92 3.02 12.99
CA VAL A 106 8.97 2.35 13.76
C VAL A 106 9.87 3.36 14.48
N GLU A 107 10.21 4.47 13.81
CA GLU A 107 11.06 5.51 14.40
C GLU A 107 10.39 6.22 15.57
N THR A 108 9.07 6.35 15.56
CA THR A 108 8.32 7.07 16.60
C THR A 108 7.78 6.17 17.71
N ALA A 109 7.97 4.87 17.58
CA ALA A 109 7.45 3.90 18.54
C ALA A 109 8.29 3.80 19.83
#